data_01a5b5f398fd5fe379ac927f4a3be649
#
_entry.id   01a5b5f398fd5fe379ac927f4a3be649
#
_cell.length_a   1.000
_cell.length_b   1.000
_cell.length_c   1.000
_cell.angle_alpha   90.00
_cell.angle_beta   90.00
_cell.angle_gamma   90.00
#
_symmetry.space_group_name_H-M   'P 1'
#
loop_
_entity.id
_entity.type
_entity.pdbx_description
1 polymer ?
#
loop_
_entity_poly.entity_id
_entity_poly.type
_entity_poly.pdbx_seq_one_letter_code
_entity_poly.pdbx_strand_id
1 'polypeptide(L)'
;MSSKKLIIVDKDSAGIRLDKFLKEQLAIPFSLIQREIRKKNIKVNKKKSSSNYRLLEADQIVVFKEYATDVDKNIDITVPESLKSKIKKSVVFRNKNFVVINKWSGIACQRGSKINISIDDLIKFLASGKDTPKLVHRLDKDTSGLLIVALNLNAARF
;
A
#
# COMPACT_ATOMS: atom_id res chain seq x y z
N MET A 1 23.48 10.35 -21.10
CA MET A 1 22.47 11.44 -21.15
C MET A 1 21.34 11.07 -20.20
N SER A 2 21.03 11.92 -19.23
CA SER A 2 19.95 11.63 -18.26
C SER A 2 18.61 11.78 -18.98
N SER A 3 17.89 10.68 -19.25
CA SER A 3 16.59 10.77 -19.90
C SER A 3 15.60 11.42 -18.94
N LYS A 4 14.95 12.46 -19.41
CA LYS A 4 13.89 13.17 -18.69
C LYS A 4 12.55 12.69 -19.22
N LYS A 5 11.67 12.21 -18.31
CA LYS A 5 10.28 11.90 -18.67
C LYS A 5 9.41 13.11 -18.31
N LEU A 6 8.66 13.63 -19.29
CA LEU A 6 7.65 14.66 -19.09
C LEU A 6 6.27 13.99 -19.09
N ILE A 7 5.47 14.29 -18.08
CA ILE A 7 4.09 13.83 -17.96
C ILE A 7 3.20 15.07 -17.83
N ILE A 8 2.19 15.19 -18.68
CA ILE A 8 1.19 16.26 -18.61
C ILE A 8 -0.06 15.68 -17.97
N VAL A 9 -0.58 16.38 -16.97
CA VAL A 9 -1.76 15.97 -16.22
C VAL A 9 -3.01 16.25 -17.04
N ASP A 10 -3.81 15.23 -17.28
CA ASP A 10 -5.11 15.35 -17.94
C ASP A 10 -6.21 15.80 -16.96
N LYS A 11 -7.39 16.10 -17.50
CA LYS A 11 -8.55 16.54 -16.74
C LYS A 11 -9.01 15.48 -15.73
N ASP A 12 -8.93 14.20 -16.07
CA ASP A 12 -9.41 13.10 -15.23
C ASP A 12 -8.48 12.85 -14.03
N SER A 13 -7.22 13.24 -14.16
CA SER A 13 -6.21 13.15 -13.09
C SER A 13 -6.14 14.40 -12.21
N ALA A 14 -6.89 15.46 -12.54
CA ALA A 14 -6.93 16.66 -11.71
C ALA A 14 -7.50 16.36 -10.32
N GLY A 15 -6.92 16.97 -9.27
CA GLY A 15 -7.29 16.75 -7.88
C GLY A 15 -6.64 15.52 -7.22
N ILE A 16 -6.04 14.61 -8.00
CA ILE A 16 -5.29 13.47 -7.46
C ILE A 16 -4.01 13.97 -6.80
N ARG A 17 -3.57 13.31 -5.72
CA ARG A 17 -2.28 13.64 -5.09
C ARG A 17 -1.13 13.20 -5.98
N LEU A 18 -0.08 14.04 -6.05
CA LEU A 18 1.13 13.79 -6.83
C LEU A 18 1.75 12.40 -6.58
N ASP A 19 1.87 12.00 -5.30
CA ASP A 19 2.44 10.70 -4.94
C ASP A 19 1.59 9.51 -5.42
N LYS A 20 0.27 9.65 -5.36
CA LYS A 20 -0.67 8.62 -5.84
C LYS A 20 -0.63 8.51 -7.36
N PHE A 21 -0.70 9.63 -8.05
CA PHE A 21 -0.60 9.70 -9.52
C PHE A 21 0.69 9.08 -10.03
N LEU A 22 1.83 9.45 -9.43
CA LEU A 22 3.13 8.92 -9.81
C LEU A 22 3.28 7.42 -9.54
N LYS A 23 2.63 6.89 -8.51
CA LYS A 23 2.61 5.45 -8.26
C LYS A 23 1.99 4.68 -9.42
N GLU A 24 0.91 5.19 -9.99
CA GLU A 24 0.23 4.59 -11.14
C GLU A 24 1.05 4.76 -12.43
N GLN A 25 1.62 5.96 -12.66
CA GLN A 25 2.36 6.29 -13.89
C GLN A 25 3.75 5.69 -13.99
N LEU A 26 4.42 5.45 -12.87
CA LEU A 26 5.82 4.99 -12.83
C LEU A 26 5.94 3.54 -12.37
N ALA A 27 4.88 2.94 -11.84
CA ALA A 27 4.87 1.58 -11.29
C ALA A 27 6.04 1.30 -10.32
N ILE A 28 6.40 2.29 -9.48
CA ILE A 28 7.48 2.19 -8.50
C ILE A 28 6.95 2.30 -7.06
N PRO A 29 7.67 1.75 -6.06
CA PRO A 29 7.25 1.80 -4.67
C PRO A 29 7.01 3.22 -4.15
N PHE A 30 5.96 3.40 -3.35
CA PHE A 30 5.56 4.70 -2.80
C PHE A 30 6.69 5.39 -2.00
N SER A 31 7.46 4.62 -1.24
CA SER A 31 8.62 5.11 -0.50
C SER A 31 9.71 5.70 -1.42
N LEU A 32 9.90 5.10 -2.59
CA LEU A 32 10.83 5.59 -3.60
C LEU A 32 10.31 6.91 -4.20
N ILE A 33 9.03 7.00 -4.55
CA ILE A 33 8.41 8.24 -5.04
C ILE A 33 8.63 9.38 -4.05
N GLN A 34 8.32 9.16 -2.78
CA GLN A 34 8.49 10.18 -1.74
C GLN A 34 9.96 10.62 -1.57
N ARG A 35 10.89 9.65 -1.65
CA ARG A 35 12.32 9.95 -1.61
C ARG A 35 12.75 10.82 -2.80
N GLU A 36 12.29 10.50 -3.99
CA GLU A 36 12.67 11.22 -5.22
C GLU A 36 12.05 12.62 -5.30
N ILE A 37 10.83 12.79 -4.80
CA ILE A 37 10.23 14.12 -4.63
C ILE A 37 11.06 14.97 -3.66
N ARG A 38 11.47 14.42 -2.52
CA ARG A 38 12.33 15.12 -1.53
C ARG A 38 13.69 15.48 -2.11
N LYS A 39 14.29 14.61 -2.92
CA LYS A 39 15.56 14.83 -3.61
C LYS A 39 15.44 15.81 -4.80
N LYS A 40 14.26 16.33 -5.09
CA LYS A 40 13.98 17.23 -6.22
C LYS A 40 14.21 16.57 -7.61
N ASN A 41 14.25 15.25 -7.67
CA ASN A 41 14.31 14.47 -8.91
C ASN A 41 12.96 14.39 -9.63
N ILE A 42 11.90 14.87 -8.96
CA ILE A 42 10.56 15.05 -9.53
C ILE A 42 10.12 16.48 -9.24
N LYS A 43 9.68 17.19 -10.27
CA LYS A 43 9.22 18.58 -10.18
C LYS A 43 7.88 18.73 -10.88
N VAL A 44 7.05 19.63 -10.37
CA VAL A 44 5.80 20.06 -11.02
C VAL A 44 5.98 21.49 -11.49
N ASN A 45 5.67 21.78 -12.76
CA ASN A 45 5.83 23.09 -13.37
C ASN A 45 7.23 23.69 -13.12
N LYS A 46 8.26 22.86 -13.26
CA LYS A 46 9.69 23.20 -13.00
C LYS A 46 10.01 23.57 -11.54
N LYS A 47 9.02 23.55 -10.63
CA LYS A 47 9.18 23.88 -9.20
C LYS A 47 9.20 22.64 -8.30
N LYS A 48 9.81 22.78 -7.12
CA LYS A 48 9.71 21.77 -6.06
C LYS A 48 8.24 21.66 -5.61
N SER A 49 7.76 20.43 -5.46
CA SER A 49 6.41 20.17 -4.96
C SER A 49 6.46 19.22 -3.74
N SER A 50 5.41 19.21 -2.96
CA SER A 50 5.22 18.22 -1.89
C SER A 50 4.55 16.95 -2.43
N SER A 51 4.73 15.81 -1.75
CA SER A 51 4.14 14.55 -2.16
C SER A 51 2.60 14.56 -2.15
N ASN A 52 1.99 15.37 -1.28
CA ASN A 52 0.55 15.53 -1.14
C ASN A 52 -0.05 16.64 -2.02
N TYR A 53 0.76 17.28 -2.88
CA TYR A 53 0.28 18.27 -3.83
C TYR A 53 -0.86 17.70 -4.67
N ARG A 54 -1.98 18.43 -4.78
CA ARG A 54 -3.09 18.05 -5.64
C ARG A 54 -2.86 18.61 -7.02
N LEU A 55 -2.78 17.72 -7.98
CA LEU A 55 -2.52 18.04 -9.37
C LEU A 55 -3.64 18.89 -9.97
N LEU A 56 -3.26 19.83 -10.81
CA LEU A 56 -4.16 20.63 -11.64
C LEU A 56 -4.09 20.12 -13.08
N GLU A 57 -5.16 20.32 -13.84
CA GLU A 57 -5.15 20.08 -15.29
C GLU A 57 -4.01 20.87 -15.95
N ALA A 58 -3.34 20.27 -16.92
CA ALA A 58 -2.17 20.79 -17.61
C ALA A 58 -0.89 20.96 -16.76
N ASP A 59 -0.86 20.51 -15.50
CA ASP A 59 0.39 20.46 -14.73
C ASP A 59 1.45 19.61 -15.46
N GLN A 60 2.66 20.15 -15.55
CA GLN A 60 3.80 19.49 -16.17
C GLN A 60 4.68 18.83 -15.10
N ILE A 61 4.68 17.50 -15.04
CA ILE A 61 5.53 16.75 -14.13
C ILE A 61 6.79 16.31 -14.86
N VAL A 62 7.95 16.76 -14.39
CA VAL A 62 9.26 16.35 -14.93
C VAL A 62 9.91 15.37 -13.97
N VAL A 63 10.24 14.20 -14.48
CA VAL A 63 10.96 13.14 -13.78
C VAL A 63 12.36 13.06 -14.37
N PHE A 64 13.39 13.37 -13.56
CA PHE A 64 14.78 13.52 -14.01
C PHE A 64 15.57 12.20 -13.99
N LYS A 65 14.93 11.07 -13.69
CA LYS A 65 15.58 9.77 -13.59
C LYS A 65 14.69 8.70 -14.20
N GLU A 66 15.26 7.81 -14.97
CA GLU A 66 14.61 6.54 -15.31
C GLU A 66 14.60 5.63 -14.09
N TYR A 67 13.46 5.08 -13.82
CA TYR A 67 13.32 4.02 -12.83
C TYR A 67 13.11 2.73 -13.60
N ALA A 68 13.95 1.73 -13.36
CA ALA A 68 13.60 0.38 -13.73
C ALA A 68 12.26 0.09 -13.07
N THR A 69 11.25 -0.15 -13.87
CA THR A 69 9.97 -0.65 -13.40
C THR A 69 10.19 -2.07 -12.91
N ASP A 70 10.66 -2.22 -11.68
CA ASP A 70 10.31 -3.40 -10.92
C ASP A 70 8.81 -3.25 -10.66
N VAL A 71 8.03 -3.50 -11.74
CA VAL A 71 6.59 -3.76 -11.66
C VAL A 71 6.46 -4.74 -10.53
N ASP A 72 5.75 -4.35 -9.49
CA ASP A 72 5.43 -5.17 -8.34
C ASP A 72 5.89 -6.61 -8.58
N LYS A 73 7.07 -6.95 -8.12
CA LYS A 73 7.27 -8.31 -7.71
C LYS A 73 6.23 -8.47 -6.62
N ASN A 74 5.04 -8.93 -7.02
CA ASN A 74 4.31 -9.85 -6.19
C ASN A 74 5.38 -10.89 -5.84
N ILE A 75 6.16 -10.57 -4.79
CA ILE A 75 7.01 -11.55 -4.18
C ILE A 75 5.98 -12.56 -3.72
N ASP A 76 5.90 -13.65 -4.47
CA ASP A 76 5.05 -14.77 -4.12
C ASP A 76 5.64 -15.30 -2.81
N ILE A 77 5.22 -14.62 -1.71
CA ILE A 77 5.71 -14.95 -0.39
C ILE A 77 5.10 -16.29 -0.09
N THR A 78 5.92 -17.31 -0.16
CA THR A 78 5.56 -18.61 0.37
C THR A 78 5.32 -18.46 1.86
N VAL A 79 4.05 -18.31 2.23
CA VAL A 79 3.64 -18.23 3.63
C VAL A 79 3.73 -19.62 4.24
N PRO A 80 4.54 -19.81 5.30
CA PRO A 80 4.65 -21.08 5.99
C PRO A 80 3.28 -21.58 6.49
N GLU A 81 3.04 -22.89 6.40
CA GLU A 81 1.75 -23.48 6.79
C GLU A 81 1.45 -23.25 8.29
N SER A 82 2.49 -23.18 9.11
CA SER A 82 2.38 -22.81 10.52
C SER A 82 1.73 -21.45 10.74
N LEU A 83 2.07 -20.43 9.90
CA LEU A 83 1.45 -19.10 10.00
C LEU A 83 0.03 -19.08 9.45
N LYS A 84 -0.27 -19.87 8.41
CA LYS A 84 -1.64 -20.02 7.90
C LYS A 84 -2.55 -20.67 8.96
N SER A 85 -2.06 -21.68 9.64
CA SER A 85 -2.77 -22.31 10.75
C SER A 85 -2.93 -21.35 11.92
N LYS A 86 -1.86 -20.62 12.27
CA LYS A 86 -1.87 -19.68 13.40
C LYS A 86 -2.87 -18.54 13.19
N ILE A 87 -2.94 -17.94 11.99
CA ILE A 87 -3.91 -16.87 11.72
C ILE A 87 -5.35 -17.39 11.82
N LYS A 88 -5.65 -18.60 11.32
CA LYS A 88 -6.98 -19.22 11.44
C LYS A 88 -7.36 -19.46 12.90
N LYS A 89 -6.43 -19.97 13.70
CA LYS A 89 -6.64 -20.22 15.15
C LYS A 89 -6.77 -18.93 15.97
N SER A 90 -6.29 -17.82 15.48
CA SER A 90 -6.39 -16.52 16.17
C SER A 90 -7.77 -15.86 16.04
N VAL A 91 -8.68 -16.40 15.24
CA VAL A 91 -10.04 -15.89 15.08
C VAL A 91 -10.81 -16.08 16.39
N VAL A 92 -11.31 -14.95 16.94
CA VAL A 92 -12.14 -14.94 18.15
C VAL A 92 -13.62 -14.63 17.86
N PHE A 93 -13.88 -13.98 16.72
CA PHE A 93 -15.24 -13.69 16.26
C PHE A 93 -15.29 -13.57 14.74
N ARG A 94 -16.41 -13.96 14.13
CA ARG A 94 -16.66 -13.80 12.70
C ARG A 94 -18.15 -13.58 12.42
N ASN A 95 -18.45 -12.66 11.52
CA ASN A 95 -19.75 -12.51 10.88
C ASN A 95 -19.60 -12.28 9.36
N LYS A 96 -20.68 -11.93 8.66
CA LYS A 96 -20.68 -11.67 7.20
C LYS A 96 -19.85 -10.44 6.78
N ASN A 97 -19.55 -9.52 7.70
CA ASN A 97 -18.91 -8.25 7.39
C ASN A 97 -17.46 -8.19 7.86
N PHE A 98 -17.12 -8.80 8.97
CA PHE A 98 -15.79 -8.73 9.55
C PHE A 98 -15.43 -9.96 10.38
N VAL A 99 -14.13 -10.12 10.57
CA VAL A 99 -13.49 -11.07 11.46
C VAL A 99 -12.71 -10.31 12.51
N VAL A 100 -12.74 -10.75 13.74
CA VAL A 100 -11.87 -10.27 14.82
C VAL A 100 -10.85 -11.36 15.12
N ILE A 101 -9.58 -10.99 15.10
CA ILE A 101 -8.48 -11.88 15.45
C ILE A 101 -7.77 -11.40 16.71
N ASN A 102 -7.28 -12.31 17.51
CA ASN A 102 -6.33 -12.01 18.57
C ASN A 102 -4.91 -12.03 18.00
N LYS A 103 -4.43 -10.84 17.59
CA LYS A 103 -3.09 -10.70 17.03
C LYS A 103 -2.05 -11.02 18.11
N TRP A 104 -1.12 -11.88 17.79
CA TRP A 104 0.03 -12.15 18.67
C TRP A 104 1.14 -11.09 18.50
N SER A 105 1.98 -10.94 19.52
CA SER A 105 3.17 -10.08 19.50
C SER A 105 4.21 -10.60 18.49
N GLY A 106 5.09 -9.71 18.01
CA GLY A 106 6.22 -10.03 17.13
C GLY A 106 5.88 -10.03 15.63
N ILE A 107 4.62 -9.81 15.22
CA ILE A 107 4.22 -9.68 13.81
C ILE A 107 3.65 -8.29 13.51
N ALA A 108 4.13 -7.66 12.45
CA ALA A 108 3.60 -6.37 12.01
C ALA A 108 2.25 -6.52 11.30
N CYS A 109 1.38 -5.52 11.42
CA CYS A 109 0.11 -5.49 10.68
C CYS A 109 0.34 -5.34 9.17
N GLN A 110 1.26 -4.48 8.76
CA GLN A 110 1.57 -4.20 7.36
C GLN A 110 3.05 -4.33 7.09
N ARG A 111 3.41 -4.61 5.83
CA ARG A 111 4.81 -4.70 5.42
C ARG A 111 5.50 -3.34 5.54
N GLY A 112 6.75 -3.39 5.91
CA GLY A 112 7.72 -2.28 5.83
C GLY A 112 9.02 -2.78 5.21
N SER A 113 10.01 -1.91 5.05
CA SER A 113 11.27 -2.19 4.34
C SER A 113 12.09 -3.38 4.88
N LYS A 114 11.76 -3.88 6.06
CA LYS A 114 12.48 -5.01 6.72
C LYS A 114 11.54 -6.11 7.22
N ILE A 115 10.29 -6.14 6.71
CA ILE A 115 9.27 -7.10 7.17
C ILE A 115 8.97 -8.05 6.03
N ASN A 116 9.27 -9.33 6.21
CA ASN A 116 9.06 -10.35 5.20
C ASN A 116 7.60 -10.79 5.12
N ILE A 117 6.93 -10.98 6.27
CA ILE A 117 5.53 -11.40 6.36
C ILE A 117 4.82 -10.53 7.39
N SER A 118 3.62 -10.07 7.07
CA SER A 118 2.75 -9.25 7.92
C SER A 118 1.37 -9.88 8.07
N ILE A 119 0.55 -9.37 8.98
CA ILE A 119 -0.86 -9.78 9.11
C ILE A 119 -1.61 -9.54 7.79
N ASP A 120 -1.33 -8.46 7.07
CA ASP A 120 -1.94 -8.14 5.77
C ASP A 120 -1.72 -9.25 4.72
N ASP A 121 -0.57 -9.94 4.79
CA ASP A 121 -0.30 -11.11 3.95
C ASP A 121 -1.07 -12.36 4.38
N LEU A 122 -1.44 -12.44 5.66
CA LEU A 122 -2.09 -13.60 6.25
C LEU A 122 -3.62 -13.54 6.19
N ILE A 123 -4.21 -12.35 6.21
CA ILE A 123 -5.68 -12.20 6.24
C ILE A 123 -6.37 -12.81 5.03
N LYS A 124 -5.70 -12.95 3.89
CA LYS A 124 -6.23 -13.66 2.72
C LYS A 124 -6.63 -15.12 3.02
N PHE A 125 -6.00 -15.76 4.01
CA PHE A 125 -6.34 -17.11 4.44
C PHE A 125 -7.56 -17.16 5.37
N LEU A 126 -8.12 -16.00 5.73
CA LEU A 126 -9.40 -15.86 6.44
C LEU A 126 -10.58 -15.68 5.47
N ALA A 127 -10.30 -15.46 4.18
CA ALA A 127 -11.33 -15.31 3.17
C ALA A 127 -12.17 -16.59 3.00
N SER A 128 -13.46 -16.42 2.71
CA SER A 128 -14.40 -17.47 2.31
C SER A 128 -15.21 -16.98 1.12
N GLY A 129 -15.29 -17.78 0.06
CA GLY A 129 -16.06 -17.41 -1.13
C GLY A 129 -15.57 -16.10 -1.78
N LYS A 130 -16.43 -15.07 -1.81
CA LYS A 130 -16.15 -13.76 -2.42
C LYS A 130 -15.55 -12.73 -1.45
N ASP A 131 -15.10 -13.14 -0.27
CA ASP A 131 -14.51 -12.24 0.71
C ASP A 131 -13.25 -11.56 0.13
N THR A 132 -13.10 -10.27 0.42
CA THR A 132 -11.90 -9.47 0.10
C THR A 132 -11.34 -8.85 1.39
N PRO A 133 -10.65 -9.64 2.24
CA PRO A 133 -10.21 -9.18 3.55
C PRO A 133 -9.33 -7.95 3.48
N LYS A 134 -9.58 -7.00 4.37
CA LYS A 134 -8.79 -5.74 4.50
C LYS A 134 -8.61 -5.38 5.96
N LEU A 135 -7.40 -4.94 6.30
CA LEU A 135 -7.15 -4.30 7.58
C LEU A 135 -7.80 -2.91 7.61
N VAL A 136 -8.55 -2.62 8.66
CA VAL A 136 -9.21 -1.32 8.88
C VAL A 136 -8.51 -0.48 9.96
N HIS A 137 -7.69 -1.10 10.78
CA HIS A 137 -6.79 -0.46 11.74
C HIS A 137 -5.53 -1.30 11.94
N ARG A 138 -4.63 -0.86 12.77
CA ARG A 138 -3.37 -1.54 13.05
C ARG A 138 -3.01 -1.51 14.52
N LEU A 139 -2.27 -2.52 14.93
CA LEU A 139 -1.50 -2.58 16.18
C LEU A 139 -0.02 -2.61 15.82
N ASP A 140 0.82 -2.12 16.71
CA ASP A 140 2.27 -2.18 16.52
C ASP A 140 2.77 -3.63 16.50
N LYS A 141 3.96 -3.84 15.95
CA LYS A 141 4.54 -5.17 15.76
C LYS A 141 4.54 -5.99 17.06
N ASP A 142 4.99 -5.39 18.14
CA ASP A 142 5.20 -6.07 19.41
C ASP A 142 3.98 -6.00 20.35
N THR A 143 2.92 -5.32 19.91
CA THR A 143 1.63 -5.26 20.61
C THR A 143 0.77 -6.45 20.19
N SER A 144 0.23 -7.18 21.17
CA SER A 144 -0.82 -8.19 21.00
C SER A 144 -2.20 -7.60 21.29
N GLY A 145 -3.27 -8.22 20.80
CA GLY A 145 -4.63 -7.79 21.09
C GLY A 145 -5.59 -7.96 19.91
N LEU A 146 -6.80 -7.46 20.08
CA LEU A 146 -7.87 -7.61 19.11
C LEU A 146 -7.63 -6.72 17.90
N LEU A 147 -7.72 -7.32 16.72
CA LEU A 147 -7.57 -6.66 15.42
C LEU A 147 -8.78 -7.01 14.56
N ILE A 148 -9.44 -5.99 14.02
CA ILE A 148 -10.61 -6.14 13.15
C ILE A 148 -10.14 -6.20 11.70
N VAL A 149 -10.64 -7.18 10.98
CA VAL A 149 -10.42 -7.38 9.54
C VAL A 149 -11.79 -7.31 8.85
N ALA A 150 -12.00 -6.32 7.99
CA ALA A 150 -13.18 -6.24 7.16
C ALA A 150 -13.14 -7.30 6.06
N LEU A 151 -14.25 -7.99 5.78
CA LEU A 151 -14.36 -9.03 4.77
C LEU A 151 -14.83 -8.52 3.40
N ASN A 152 -15.32 -7.29 3.33
CA ASN A 152 -15.77 -6.65 2.10
C ASN A 152 -15.52 -5.14 2.13
N LEU A 153 -15.61 -4.50 0.95
CA LEU A 153 -15.35 -3.06 0.80
C LEU A 153 -16.32 -2.19 1.59
N ASN A 154 -17.58 -2.60 1.70
CA ASN A 154 -18.57 -1.83 2.43
C ASN A 154 -18.24 -1.80 3.93
N ALA A 155 -17.90 -2.96 4.50
CA ALA A 155 -17.46 -3.04 5.89
C ALA A 155 -16.14 -2.29 6.16
N ALA A 156 -15.27 -2.15 5.15
CA ALA A 156 -14.01 -1.41 5.30
C ALA A 156 -14.16 0.12 5.22
N ARG A 157 -15.33 0.63 4.84
CA ARG A 157 -15.62 2.08 4.74
C ARG A 157 -16.31 2.66 5.98
N PHE A 158 -16.78 1.80 6.87
CA PHE A 158 -17.30 2.18 8.18
C PHE A 158 -16.15 2.38 9.18
#